data_7b69e0fb279ae7ebb57086415f02e816
#
_entry.id   7b69e0fb279ae7ebb57086415f02e816
#
_cell.length_a   1.000
_cell.length_b   1.000
_cell.length_c   1.000
_cell.angle_alpha   90.00
_cell.angle_beta   90.00
_cell.angle_gamma   90.00
#
_symmetry.space_group_name_H-M   'P 1'
#
loop_
_entity.id
_entity.type
_entity.pdbx_description
1 polymer ?
#
loop_
_entity_poly.entity_id
_entity_poly.type
_entity_poly.pdbx_seq_one_letter_code
_entity_poly.pdbx_strand_id
1 'polypeptide(L)'
;MVSGDLTENGLVSQYRSAKRALDTLRCKKKVFCSGNHDYRSTGYLLFKQFFPSKPILKVDGVMFAVISTARPERNEGEVGHRQVLWLEETFSKFRRLRKIAVIHHHLIQVPDTGPDNIPVIDAGDTLRTIIERKVQLVLGGHRHRPWRWNLGGTQIIHAGTLSSERTRGFYVHSYNTIEMSRDGIDARLRIVGSKRSIRFDEVVKGRVRLPEISESEPQYT
;
A
#
# COMPACT_ATOMS: atom_id res chain seq x y z
N MET A 1 -6.35 -5.00 3.93
CA MET A 1 -6.12 -4.05 2.83
C MET A 1 -4.95 -4.55 2.00
N VAL A 2 -5.03 -4.42 0.67
CA VAL A 2 -3.96 -4.75 -0.27
C VAL A 2 -3.63 -3.48 -1.06
N SER A 3 -2.36 -3.08 -1.05
CA SER A 3 -1.88 -1.81 -1.62
C SER A 3 -1.38 -1.93 -3.07
N GLY A 4 -1.84 -2.94 -3.82
CA GLY A 4 -1.53 -3.11 -5.23
C GLY A 4 -0.55 -4.24 -5.54
N ASP A 5 -0.29 -4.42 -6.83
CA ASP A 5 0.58 -5.46 -7.41
C ASP A 5 0.15 -6.88 -7.00
N LEU A 6 -1.13 -7.16 -7.26
CA LEU A 6 -1.73 -8.48 -7.07
C LEU A 6 -1.35 -9.47 -8.18
N THR A 7 -0.90 -8.93 -9.30
CA THR A 7 -0.43 -9.67 -10.47
C THR A 7 0.94 -9.15 -10.89
N GLU A 8 1.71 -9.94 -11.63
CA GLU A 8 2.99 -9.50 -12.20
C GLU A 8 2.80 -8.79 -13.56
N ASN A 9 1.89 -9.30 -14.40
CA ASN A 9 1.72 -8.83 -15.77
C ASN A 9 0.27 -8.54 -16.18
N GLY A 10 -0.65 -8.39 -15.22
CA GLY A 10 -2.05 -8.09 -15.50
C GLY A 10 -2.83 -9.18 -16.23
N LEU A 11 -2.36 -10.43 -16.22
CA LEU A 11 -2.97 -11.52 -16.96
C LEU A 11 -4.15 -12.15 -16.20
N VAL A 12 -5.17 -12.63 -16.92
CA VAL A 12 -6.37 -13.26 -16.36
C VAL A 12 -6.01 -14.43 -15.43
N SER A 13 -5.03 -15.27 -15.80
CA SER A 13 -4.57 -16.41 -15.00
C SER A 13 -4.00 -15.94 -13.65
N GLN A 14 -3.20 -14.88 -13.66
CA GLN A 14 -2.63 -14.29 -12.46
C GLN A 14 -3.71 -13.68 -11.56
N TYR A 15 -4.68 -12.96 -12.14
CA TYR A 15 -5.85 -12.45 -11.40
C TYR A 15 -6.64 -13.57 -10.74
N ARG A 16 -6.90 -14.67 -11.46
CA ARG A 16 -7.58 -15.85 -10.89
C ARG A 16 -6.80 -16.46 -9.72
N SER A 17 -5.48 -16.55 -9.82
CA SER A 17 -4.62 -17.08 -8.74
C SER A 17 -4.61 -16.14 -7.53
N ALA A 18 -4.43 -14.85 -7.72
CA ALA A 18 -4.50 -13.86 -6.65
C ALA A 18 -5.87 -13.87 -5.96
N LYS A 19 -6.95 -13.93 -6.74
CA LYS A 19 -8.32 -14.00 -6.20
C LYS A 19 -8.51 -15.24 -5.32
N ARG A 20 -8.10 -16.44 -5.78
CA ARG A 20 -8.18 -17.66 -4.98
C ARG A 20 -7.41 -17.53 -3.66
N ALA A 21 -6.19 -17.04 -3.71
CA ALA A 21 -5.39 -16.83 -2.50
C ALA A 21 -6.05 -15.85 -1.51
N LEU A 22 -6.57 -14.74 -2.01
CA LEU A 22 -7.19 -13.71 -1.16
C LEU A 22 -8.57 -14.11 -0.64
N ASP A 23 -9.28 -15.04 -1.29
CA ASP A 23 -10.54 -15.56 -0.81
C ASP A 23 -10.37 -16.48 0.41
N THR A 24 -9.21 -17.08 0.59
CA THR A 24 -8.90 -17.87 1.81
C THR A 24 -8.81 -17.00 3.07
N LEU A 25 -8.57 -15.69 2.92
CA LEU A 25 -8.45 -14.79 4.05
C LEU A 25 -9.81 -14.58 4.74
N ARG A 26 -9.93 -15.00 5.98
CA ARG A 26 -11.12 -14.83 6.83
C ARG A 26 -11.25 -13.39 7.32
N CYS A 27 -11.45 -12.45 6.40
CA CYS A 27 -11.64 -11.04 6.70
C CYS A 27 -12.96 -10.54 6.13
N LYS A 28 -13.81 -9.97 7.00
CA LYS A 28 -15.15 -9.48 6.60
C LYS A 28 -15.11 -8.30 5.64
N LYS A 29 -14.09 -7.44 5.74
CA LYS A 29 -13.97 -6.23 4.92
C LYS A 29 -12.60 -6.20 4.29
N LYS A 30 -12.55 -6.18 2.98
CA LYS A 30 -11.33 -6.14 2.18
C LYS A 30 -11.31 -4.87 1.35
N VAL A 31 -10.15 -4.21 1.25
CA VAL A 31 -9.91 -3.04 0.41
C VAL A 31 -8.75 -3.37 -0.52
N PHE A 32 -8.93 -3.11 -1.79
CA PHE A 32 -7.94 -3.36 -2.83
C PHE A 32 -7.62 -2.06 -3.56
N CYS A 33 -6.34 -1.76 -3.70
CA CYS A 33 -5.81 -0.73 -4.57
C CYS A 33 -5.10 -1.41 -5.74
N SER A 34 -5.16 -0.85 -6.93
CA SER A 34 -4.38 -1.33 -8.07
C SER A 34 -2.95 -0.82 -8.01
N GLY A 35 -1.99 -1.67 -8.38
CA GLY A 35 -0.61 -1.28 -8.61
C GLY A 35 -0.27 -1.19 -10.10
N ASN A 36 0.96 -0.81 -10.43
CA ASN A 36 1.41 -0.69 -11.82
C ASN A 36 1.49 -2.05 -12.53
N HIS A 37 1.87 -3.12 -11.83
CA HIS A 37 1.88 -4.47 -12.38
C HIS A 37 0.47 -4.97 -12.70
N ASP A 38 -0.53 -4.59 -11.92
CA ASP A 38 -1.93 -4.89 -12.19
C ASP A 38 -2.44 -4.22 -13.47
N TYR A 39 -1.78 -3.15 -13.93
CA TYR A 39 -2.21 -2.38 -15.10
C TYR A 39 -1.41 -2.68 -16.36
N ARG A 40 -0.54 -3.70 -16.32
CA ARG A 40 0.15 -4.21 -17.51
C ARG A 40 -0.82 -4.97 -18.42
N SER A 41 -0.47 -5.06 -19.70
CA SER A 41 -1.28 -5.74 -20.72
C SER A 41 -2.72 -5.23 -20.71
N THR A 42 -3.69 -6.11 -20.55
CA THR A 42 -5.13 -5.75 -20.41
C THR A 42 -5.59 -5.62 -18.96
N GLY A 43 -4.66 -5.64 -18.01
CA GLY A 43 -4.95 -5.69 -16.58
C GLY A 43 -5.79 -4.51 -16.07
N TYR A 44 -5.60 -3.31 -16.63
CA TYR A 44 -6.38 -2.13 -16.27
C TYR A 44 -7.90 -2.29 -16.55
N LEU A 45 -8.28 -3.15 -17.51
CA LEU A 45 -9.67 -3.52 -17.78
C LEU A 45 -10.17 -4.60 -16.83
N LEU A 46 -9.27 -5.45 -16.34
CA LEU A 46 -9.60 -6.64 -15.56
C LEU A 46 -9.66 -6.36 -14.06
N PHE A 47 -8.84 -5.47 -13.56
CA PHE A 47 -8.68 -5.25 -12.10
C PHE A 47 -10.01 -5.13 -11.37
N LYS A 48 -10.90 -4.24 -11.84
CA LYS A 48 -12.21 -4.01 -11.20
C LYS A 48 -13.16 -5.22 -11.29
N GLN A 49 -12.98 -6.10 -12.27
CA GLN A 49 -13.78 -7.29 -12.41
C GLN A 49 -13.41 -8.34 -11.36
N PHE A 50 -12.12 -8.50 -11.06
CA PHE A 50 -11.61 -9.44 -10.07
C PHE A 50 -11.63 -8.89 -8.65
N PHE A 51 -11.34 -7.62 -8.48
CA PHE A 51 -11.22 -6.92 -7.21
C PHE A 51 -12.10 -5.67 -7.18
N PRO A 52 -13.43 -5.83 -7.18
CA PRO A 52 -14.34 -4.71 -7.07
C PRO A 52 -14.13 -4.04 -5.71
N SER A 53 -13.65 -2.82 -5.71
CA SER A 53 -13.53 -2.04 -4.50
C SER A 53 -14.31 -0.73 -4.67
N LYS A 54 -14.99 -0.35 -3.60
CA LYS A 54 -15.57 1.00 -3.53
C LYS A 54 -14.44 1.99 -3.28
N PRO A 55 -14.46 3.15 -3.93
CA PRO A 55 -13.45 4.17 -3.69
C PRO A 55 -13.46 4.69 -2.24
N ILE A 56 -14.57 4.51 -1.53
CA ILE A 56 -14.72 4.84 -0.11
C ILE A 56 -15.27 3.63 0.64
N LEU A 57 -14.58 3.24 1.71
CA LEU A 57 -15.07 2.28 2.70
C LEU A 57 -15.12 2.96 4.07
N LYS A 58 -16.21 2.78 4.80
CA LYS A 58 -16.36 3.28 6.19
C LYS A 58 -16.49 2.11 7.14
N VAL A 59 -15.71 2.12 8.20
CA VAL A 59 -15.68 1.06 9.22
C VAL A 59 -15.34 1.70 10.56
N ASP A 60 -16.20 1.52 11.56
CA ASP A 60 -15.94 1.85 12.97
C ASP A 60 -15.34 3.26 13.19
N GLY A 61 -15.94 4.28 12.57
CA GLY A 61 -15.49 5.66 12.67
C GLY A 61 -14.28 6.03 11.82
N VAL A 62 -13.78 5.08 11.01
CA VAL A 62 -12.68 5.28 10.08
C VAL A 62 -13.19 5.26 8.64
N MET A 63 -12.67 6.16 7.82
CA MET A 63 -12.91 6.22 6.39
C MET A 63 -11.63 5.89 5.63
N PHE A 64 -11.73 4.94 4.72
CA PHE A 64 -10.68 4.62 3.75
C PHE A 64 -11.06 5.24 2.40
N ALA A 65 -10.17 6.06 1.85
CA ALA A 65 -10.25 6.54 0.48
C ALA A 65 -9.20 5.80 -0.36
N VAL A 66 -9.63 5.07 -1.38
CA VAL A 66 -8.76 4.32 -2.29
C VAL A 66 -8.46 5.18 -3.51
N ILE A 67 -7.18 5.42 -3.75
CA ILE A 67 -6.67 6.27 -4.82
C ILE A 67 -5.95 5.39 -5.83
N SER A 68 -6.41 5.39 -7.07
CA SER A 68 -5.70 4.70 -8.16
C SER A 68 -4.58 5.59 -8.67
N THR A 69 -3.35 5.08 -8.64
CA THR A 69 -2.19 5.78 -9.20
C THR A 69 -1.58 5.03 -10.38
N ALA A 70 -2.05 3.82 -10.65
CA ALA A 70 -1.55 3.01 -11.74
C ALA A 70 -1.98 3.58 -13.09
N ARG A 71 -1.06 3.57 -14.04
CA ARG A 71 -1.25 3.96 -15.44
C ARG A 71 -0.96 2.75 -16.32
N PRO A 72 -1.74 2.49 -17.39
CA PRO A 72 -1.48 1.39 -18.29
C PRO A 72 -0.05 1.43 -18.85
N GLU A 73 0.67 0.31 -18.74
CA GLU A 73 2.04 0.11 -19.25
C GLU A 73 3.09 1.09 -18.69
N ARG A 74 2.82 1.72 -17.53
CA ARG A 74 3.75 2.65 -16.87
C ARG A 74 4.14 2.15 -15.49
N ASN A 75 5.40 2.36 -15.12
CA ASN A 75 5.87 2.09 -13.75
C ASN A 75 5.68 3.31 -12.84
N GLU A 76 5.60 4.50 -13.41
CA GLU A 76 5.38 5.74 -12.69
C GLU A 76 3.88 5.93 -12.42
N GLY A 77 3.57 6.38 -11.21
CA GLY A 77 2.21 6.67 -10.80
C GLY A 77 1.80 8.12 -11.03
N GLU A 78 0.49 8.33 -11.15
CA GLU A 78 -0.14 9.64 -11.20
C GLU A 78 -1.50 9.57 -10.50
N VAL A 79 -1.80 10.52 -9.61
CA VAL A 79 -3.14 10.64 -9.01
C VAL A 79 -4.10 11.29 -9.99
N GLY A 80 -3.67 12.33 -10.64
CA GLY A 80 -4.45 13.12 -11.58
C GLY A 80 -5.38 14.12 -10.91
N HIS A 81 -5.50 15.28 -11.52
CA HIS A 81 -6.25 16.42 -10.99
C HIS A 81 -7.68 16.07 -10.53
N ARG A 82 -8.39 15.24 -11.31
CA ARG A 82 -9.77 14.83 -10.95
C ARG A 82 -9.83 14.04 -9.63
N GLN A 83 -8.86 13.19 -9.37
CA GLN A 83 -8.83 12.46 -8.11
C GLN A 83 -8.40 13.35 -6.95
N VAL A 84 -7.51 14.32 -7.16
CA VAL A 84 -7.15 15.31 -6.14
C VAL A 84 -8.37 16.11 -5.71
N LEU A 85 -9.14 16.66 -6.64
CA LEU A 85 -10.39 17.37 -6.35
C LEU A 85 -11.41 16.48 -5.62
N TRP A 86 -11.56 15.24 -6.07
CA TRP A 86 -12.45 14.27 -5.42
C TRP A 86 -12.01 13.98 -3.98
N LEU A 87 -10.70 13.90 -3.70
CA LEU A 87 -10.16 13.72 -2.34
C LEU A 87 -10.48 14.94 -1.47
N GLU A 88 -10.27 16.14 -1.98
CA GLU A 88 -10.57 17.38 -1.26
C GLU A 88 -12.04 17.44 -0.83
N GLU A 89 -12.96 17.17 -1.76
CA GLU A 89 -14.40 17.14 -1.51
C GLU A 89 -14.74 16.02 -0.50
N THR A 90 -14.23 14.81 -0.75
CA THR A 90 -14.52 13.64 0.07
C THR A 90 -14.05 13.86 1.51
N PHE A 91 -12.81 14.30 1.72
CA PHE A 91 -12.27 14.53 3.05
C PHE A 91 -12.96 15.71 3.75
N SER A 92 -13.42 16.70 3.01
CA SER A 92 -14.22 17.81 3.56
C SER A 92 -15.60 17.34 4.02
N LYS A 93 -16.25 16.46 3.27
CA LYS A 93 -17.57 15.89 3.61
C LYS A 93 -17.53 15.04 4.87
N PHE A 94 -16.45 14.31 5.09
CA PHE A 94 -16.31 13.38 6.22
C PHE A 94 -15.37 13.89 7.31
N ARG A 95 -15.51 15.16 7.70
CA ARG A 95 -14.63 15.82 8.69
C ARG A 95 -14.55 15.12 10.05
N ARG A 96 -15.63 14.46 10.49
CA ARG A 96 -15.72 13.80 11.79
C ARG A 96 -15.12 12.39 11.81
N LEU A 97 -14.85 11.81 10.66
CA LEU A 97 -14.24 10.49 10.56
C LEU A 97 -12.72 10.58 10.56
N ARG A 98 -12.07 9.57 11.11
CA ARG A 98 -10.65 9.35 10.88
C ARG A 98 -10.44 8.99 9.42
N LYS A 99 -9.41 9.53 8.80
CA LYS A 99 -9.19 9.42 7.37
C LYS A 99 -7.93 8.63 7.09
N ILE A 100 -8.07 7.62 6.24
CA ILE A 100 -6.97 6.82 5.70
C ILE A 100 -7.02 6.91 4.19
N ALA A 101 -5.92 7.32 3.57
CA ALA A 101 -5.73 7.21 2.13
C ALA A 101 -5.01 5.90 1.81
N VAL A 102 -5.47 5.19 0.80
CA VAL A 102 -4.86 3.96 0.30
C VAL A 102 -4.39 4.22 -1.12
N ILE A 103 -3.10 4.06 -1.35
CA ILE A 103 -2.43 4.37 -2.61
C ILE A 103 -1.41 3.26 -2.90
N HIS A 104 -1.05 3.02 -4.14
CA HIS A 104 0.03 2.07 -4.45
C HIS A 104 1.40 2.73 -4.46
N HIS A 105 1.58 3.71 -5.36
CA HIS A 105 2.87 4.38 -5.52
C HIS A 105 3.15 5.34 -4.36
N HIS A 106 4.43 5.56 -4.10
CA HIS A 106 4.88 6.41 -3.00
C HIS A 106 4.75 7.90 -3.36
N LEU A 107 4.37 8.71 -2.37
CA LEU A 107 4.29 10.17 -2.47
C LEU A 107 5.61 10.84 -2.10
N ILE A 108 6.43 10.17 -1.31
CA ILE A 108 7.76 10.62 -0.88
C ILE A 108 8.70 9.45 -1.12
N GLN A 109 9.89 9.71 -1.62
CA GLN A 109 10.88 8.68 -1.89
C GLN A 109 11.12 7.76 -0.69
N VAL A 110 11.22 6.47 -0.96
CA VAL A 110 11.55 5.46 0.05
C VAL A 110 13.06 5.23 -0.01
N PRO A 111 13.83 5.51 1.05
CA PRO A 111 15.29 5.40 1.04
C PRO A 111 15.77 3.99 0.67
N ASP A 112 16.97 3.92 0.07
CA ASP A 112 17.68 2.68 -0.29
C ASP A 112 16.90 1.74 -1.23
N THR A 113 16.04 2.29 -2.09
CA THR A 113 15.25 1.48 -3.03
C THR A 113 15.63 1.67 -4.49
N GLY A 114 16.79 2.24 -4.78
CA GLY A 114 17.38 2.37 -6.11
C GLY A 114 17.14 3.71 -6.80
N PRO A 115 17.78 3.96 -7.95
CA PRO A 115 17.75 5.25 -8.65
C PRO A 115 16.41 5.56 -9.30
N ASP A 116 15.61 4.55 -9.62
CA ASP A 116 14.25 4.65 -10.18
C ASP A 116 13.17 4.90 -9.11
N ASN A 117 13.59 5.44 -7.96
CA ASN A 117 12.72 5.78 -6.84
C ASN A 117 12.01 7.12 -7.09
N ILE A 118 11.17 7.16 -8.12
CA ILE A 118 10.43 8.36 -8.53
C ILE A 118 9.07 8.37 -7.82
N PRO A 119 8.72 9.43 -7.06
CA PRO A 119 7.39 9.59 -6.50
C PRO A 119 6.33 9.71 -7.58
N VAL A 120 5.05 9.65 -7.20
CA VAL A 120 3.93 10.00 -8.11
C VAL A 120 4.20 11.36 -8.76
N ILE A 121 3.89 11.49 -10.04
CA ILE A 121 4.19 12.70 -10.84
C ILE A 121 3.63 13.97 -10.18
N ASP A 122 2.41 13.90 -9.64
CA ASP A 122 1.68 14.98 -8.98
C ASP A 122 1.66 14.82 -7.43
N ALA A 123 2.75 14.30 -6.87
CA ALA A 123 2.84 14.04 -5.43
C ALA A 123 2.62 15.29 -4.58
N GLY A 124 3.09 16.45 -5.02
CA GLY A 124 2.96 17.72 -4.29
C GLY A 124 1.51 18.11 -4.04
N ASP A 125 0.66 18.07 -5.07
CA ASP A 125 -0.77 18.41 -4.96
C ASP A 125 -1.51 17.42 -4.06
N THR A 126 -1.17 16.13 -4.19
CA THR A 126 -1.74 15.07 -3.36
C THR A 126 -1.35 15.22 -1.89
N LEU A 127 -0.07 15.50 -1.61
CA LEU A 127 0.44 15.72 -0.25
C LEU A 127 -0.18 16.96 0.39
N ARG A 128 -0.31 18.06 -0.35
CA ARG A 128 -1.00 19.26 0.11
C ARG A 128 -2.43 18.91 0.57
N THR A 129 -3.20 18.24 -0.28
CA THR A 129 -4.57 17.82 0.05
C THR A 129 -4.62 16.92 1.28
N ILE A 130 -3.74 15.94 1.39
CA ILE A 130 -3.65 15.02 2.53
C ILE A 130 -3.42 15.78 3.83
N ILE A 131 -2.47 16.73 3.84
CA ILE A 131 -2.09 17.50 5.03
C ILE A 131 -3.20 18.47 5.41
N GLU A 132 -3.70 19.29 4.48
CA GLU A 132 -4.74 20.28 4.72
C GLU A 132 -6.05 19.65 5.19
N ARG A 133 -6.40 18.47 4.67
CA ARG A 133 -7.60 17.72 5.06
C ARG A 133 -7.37 16.84 6.30
N LYS A 134 -6.20 16.91 6.94
CA LYS A 134 -5.85 16.20 8.18
C LYS A 134 -6.09 14.69 8.05
N VAL A 135 -5.55 14.08 7.00
CA VAL A 135 -5.53 12.63 6.83
C VAL A 135 -4.54 12.06 7.84
N GLN A 136 -4.96 11.14 8.69
CA GLN A 136 -4.10 10.60 9.75
C GLN A 136 -3.09 9.59 9.21
N LEU A 137 -3.48 8.84 8.17
CA LEU A 137 -2.67 7.73 7.68
C LEU A 137 -2.76 7.60 6.16
N VAL A 138 -1.62 7.43 5.52
CA VAL A 138 -1.50 7.00 4.12
C VAL A 138 -0.86 5.63 4.10
N LEU A 139 -1.44 4.69 3.35
CA LEU A 139 -0.95 3.33 3.20
C LEU A 139 -0.56 3.08 1.76
N GLY A 140 0.70 2.69 1.56
CA GLY A 140 1.29 2.49 0.24
C GLY A 140 2.06 1.17 0.10
N GLY A 141 2.56 0.92 -1.11
CA GLY A 141 3.37 -0.26 -1.48
C GLY A 141 4.48 0.09 -2.46
N HIS A 142 4.55 -0.61 -3.60
CA HIS A 142 5.38 -0.37 -4.78
C HIS A 142 6.89 -0.63 -4.60
N ARG A 143 7.49 -0.09 -3.53
CA ARG A 143 8.95 -0.20 -3.35
C ARG A 143 9.39 -1.45 -2.58
N HIS A 144 8.46 -2.31 -2.18
CA HIS A 144 8.70 -3.58 -1.49
C HIS A 144 9.54 -3.44 -0.20
N ARG A 145 9.68 -2.21 0.29
CA ARG A 145 10.43 -1.89 1.51
C ARG A 145 9.50 -1.30 2.56
N PRO A 146 9.37 -1.87 3.73
CA PRO A 146 8.66 -1.26 4.84
C PRO A 146 9.34 0.06 5.21
N TRP A 147 8.57 1.15 5.19
CA TRP A 147 9.08 2.46 5.54
C TRP A 147 7.98 3.34 6.12
N ARG A 148 8.38 4.31 6.93
CA ARG A 148 7.45 5.29 7.51
C ARG A 148 8.00 6.70 7.41
N TRP A 149 7.16 7.59 6.92
CA TRP A 149 7.32 9.01 7.01
C TRP A 149 6.29 9.61 7.96
N ASN A 150 6.65 10.70 8.64
CA ASN A 150 5.73 11.57 9.38
C ASN A 150 5.81 12.96 8.77
N LEU A 151 4.72 13.48 8.29
CA LEU A 151 4.65 14.77 7.63
C LEU A 151 3.36 15.49 8.01
N GLY A 152 3.47 16.68 8.64
CA GLY A 152 2.30 17.51 8.98
C GLY A 152 1.24 16.81 9.84
N GLY A 153 1.63 15.87 10.69
CA GLY A 153 0.72 15.07 11.52
C GLY A 153 0.14 13.84 10.81
N THR A 154 0.47 13.63 9.53
CA THR A 154 0.12 12.44 8.76
C THR A 154 1.23 11.40 8.86
N GLN A 155 0.88 10.15 9.14
CA GLN A 155 1.79 9.02 8.96
C GLN A 155 1.63 8.44 7.55
N ILE A 156 2.74 8.23 6.84
CA ILE A 156 2.77 7.57 5.53
C ILE A 156 3.53 6.27 5.71
N ILE A 157 2.85 5.14 5.60
CA ILE A 157 3.41 3.81 5.86
C ILE A 157 3.41 3.00 4.58
N HIS A 158 4.59 2.57 4.17
CA HIS A 158 4.77 1.65 3.06
C HIS A 158 4.87 0.21 3.56
N ALA A 159 4.23 -0.69 2.83
CA ALA A 159 4.36 -2.12 3.07
C ALA A 159 5.61 -2.67 2.36
N GLY A 160 6.13 -3.75 2.92
CA GLY A 160 7.03 -4.66 2.21
C GLY A 160 6.28 -5.48 1.17
N THR A 161 6.85 -6.59 0.78
CA THR A 161 6.20 -7.57 -0.10
C THR A 161 5.89 -8.86 0.64
N LEU A 162 4.82 -9.54 0.24
CA LEU A 162 4.45 -10.85 0.78
C LEU A 162 5.16 -12.01 0.07
N SER A 163 5.52 -11.83 -1.21
CA SER A 163 5.95 -12.94 -2.06
C SER A 163 6.93 -12.55 -3.17
N SER A 164 7.14 -11.27 -3.46
CA SER A 164 8.07 -10.87 -4.51
C SER A 164 9.52 -11.06 -4.06
N GLU A 165 10.35 -11.66 -4.89
CA GLU A 165 11.79 -11.80 -4.65
C GLU A 165 12.53 -10.45 -4.67
N ARG A 166 11.94 -9.42 -5.28
CA ARG A 166 12.49 -8.06 -5.35
C ARG A 166 12.27 -7.30 -4.04
N THR A 167 13.01 -7.63 -3.02
CA THR A 167 12.89 -7.01 -1.69
C THR A 167 13.62 -5.67 -1.55
N ARG A 168 14.37 -5.25 -2.56
CA ARG A 168 15.08 -3.95 -2.63
C ARG A 168 15.94 -3.67 -1.39
N GLY A 169 16.74 -4.65 -1.01
CA GLY A 169 17.62 -4.56 0.17
C GLY A 169 16.93 -4.77 1.51
N PHE A 170 15.63 -5.08 1.52
CA PHE A 170 14.90 -5.52 2.69
C PHE A 170 14.60 -7.03 2.54
N TYR A 171 15.34 -7.85 3.27
CA TYR A 171 15.51 -9.28 2.98
C TYR A 171 14.38 -10.21 3.46
N VAL A 172 13.27 -9.71 3.95
CA VAL A 172 12.18 -10.56 4.47
C VAL A 172 10.83 -10.21 3.85
N HIS A 173 10.06 -11.25 3.53
CA HIS A 173 8.65 -11.11 3.21
C HIS A 173 7.87 -10.67 4.44
N SER A 174 7.06 -9.63 4.31
CA SER A 174 6.40 -9.02 5.44
C SER A 174 5.11 -8.31 5.09
N TYR A 175 4.29 -8.08 6.10
CA TYR A 175 3.09 -7.25 6.04
C TYR A 175 2.97 -6.39 7.30
N ASN A 176 2.14 -5.37 7.25
CA ASN A 176 1.94 -4.48 8.37
C ASN A 176 0.62 -4.80 9.10
N THR A 177 0.63 -4.77 10.41
CA THR A 177 -0.56 -4.65 11.24
C THR A 177 -0.61 -3.24 11.82
N ILE A 178 -1.80 -2.62 11.78
CA ILE A 178 -1.96 -1.23 12.19
C ILE A 178 -3.18 -1.15 13.09
N GLU A 179 -2.97 -0.65 14.30
CA GLU A 179 -4.02 -0.36 15.27
C GLU A 179 -4.17 1.15 15.42
N MET A 180 -5.40 1.62 15.27
CA MET A 180 -5.73 3.03 15.44
C MET A 180 -6.59 3.20 16.70
N SER A 181 -6.02 3.83 17.72
CA SER A 181 -6.71 4.17 18.96
C SER A 181 -6.88 5.69 19.10
N ARG A 182 -7.50 6.15 20.17
CA ARG A 182 -7.58 7.59 20.49
C ARG A 182 -6.19 8.20 20.74
N ASP A 183 -5.27 7.39 21.24
CA ASP A 183 -3.92 7.82 21.65
C ASP A 183 -2.93 7.84 20.48
N GLY A 184 -3.29 7.25 19.33
CA GLY A 184 -2.44 7.28 18.14
C GLY A 184 -2.58 6.07 17.22
N ILE A 185 -1.52 5.87 16.44
CA ILE A 185 -1.41 4.78 15.46
C ILE A 185 -0.21 3.91 15.87
N ASP A 186 -0.47 2.65 16.25
CA ASP A 186 0.57 1.64 16.45
C ASP A 186 0.69 0.80 15.18
N ALA A 187 1.84 0.90 14.52
CA ALA A 187 2.15 0.13 13.33
C ALA A 187 3.26 -0.89 13.64
N ARG A 188 3.01 -2.13 13.25
CA ARG A 188 3.94 -3.25 13.48
C ARG A 188 4.20 -4.00 12.18
N LEU A 189 5.44 -4.40 12.00
CA LEU A 189 5.86 -5.30 10.95
C LEU A 189 5.65 -6.75 11.40
N ARG A 190 5.04 -7.54 10.53
CA ARG A 190 4.88 -8.98 10.69
C ARG A 190 5.68 -9.70 9.63
N ILE A 191 6.56 -10.60 10.04
CA ILE A 191 7.36 -11.43 9.12
C ILE A 191 6.51 -12.63 8.71
N VAL A 192 6.44 -12.90 7.41
CA VAL A 192 5.73 -14.05 6.85
C VAL A 192 6.36 -15.34 7.38
N GLY A 193 5.53 -16.31 7.75
CA GLY A 193 5.98 -17.58 8.33
C GLY A 193 6.50 -17.50 9.78
N SER A 194 6.42 -16.30 10.41
CA SER A 194 6.91 -16.09 11.77
C SER A 194 5.83 -15.52 12.70
N LYS A 195 5.94 -15.81 14.00
CA LYS A 195 5.14 -15.16 15.04
C LYS A 195 5.70 -13.80 15.46
N ARG A 196 6.85 -13.37 14.92
CA ARG A 196 7.50 -12.11 15.29
C ARG A 196 6.62 -10.91 14.90
N SER A 197 6.50 -9.99 15.83
CA SER A 197 5.84 -8.68 15.67
C SER A 197 6.81 -7.61 16.14
N ILE A 198 7.26 -6.77 15.23
CA ILE A 198 8.31 -5.78 15.48
C ILE A 198 7.66 -4.39 15.36
N ARG A 199 7.95 -3.49 16.29
CA ARG A 199 7.49 -2.10 16.18
C ARG A 199 8.08 -1.47 14.93
N PHE A 200 7.26 -0.80 14.16
CA PHE A 200 7.67 -0.22 12.88
C PHE A 200 8.80 0.81 13.05
N ASP A 201 8.81 1.53 14.16
CA ASP A 201 9.87 2.48 14.49
C ASP A 201 11.25 1.85 14.64
N GLU A 202 11.30 0.63 15.18
CA GLU A 202 12.57 -0.08 15.39
C GLU A 202 13.14 -0.54 14.06
N VAL A 203 12.26 -0.98 13.13
CA VAL A 203 12.64 -1.37 11.78
C VAL A 203 13.21 -0.19 11.00
N VAL A 204 12.49 0.93 10.98
CA VAL A 204 12.88 2.13 10.23
C VAL A 204 14.17 2.75 10.76
N LYS A 205 14.40 2.66 12.06
CA LYS A 205 15.64 3.16 12.70
C LYS A 205 16.80 2.18 12.66
N GLY A 206 16.64 1.03 12.00
CA GLY A 206 17.67 0.01 11.92
C GLY A 206 18.03 -0.67 13.25
N ARG A 207 17.19 -0.56 14.27
CA ARG A 207 17.42 -1.14 15.61
C ARG A 207 17.25 -2.64 15.67
N VAL A 208 16.57 -3.21 14.67
CA VAL A 208 16.33 -4.64 14.56
C VAL A 208 16.98 -5.17 13.30
N ARG A 209 17.87 -6.13 13.43
CA ARG A 209 18.35 -6.91 12.28
C ARG A 209 17.25 -7.88 11.86
N LEU A 210 16.86 -7.80 10.61
CA LEU A 210 15.91 -8.74 10.01
C LEU A 210 16.69 -9.87 9.35
N PRO A 211 16.21 -11.13 9.42
CA PRO A 211 16.87 -12.24 8.77
C PRO A 211 16.89 -12.01 7.27
N GLU A 212 17.98 -12.34 6.63
CA GLU A 212 18.07 -12.43 5.17
C GLU A 212 17.14 -13.54 4.69
N ILE A 213 16.59 -13.38 3.49
CA ILE A 213 15.90 -14.47 2.81
C ILE A 213 17.02 -15.46 2.46
N SER A 214 17.02 -16.64 3.09
CA SER A 214 17.91 -17.70 2.66
C SER A 214 17.53 -18.07 1.23
N GLU A 215 18.52 -18.18 0.34
CA GLU A 215 18.36 -18.69 -1.03
C GLU A 215 18.00 -20.20 -1.06
N SER A 216 17.40 -20.73 0.01
CA SER A 216 16.87 -22.09 0.00
C SER A 216 15.74 -22.16 -1.02
N GLU A 217 15.93 -22.99 -2.01
CA GLU A 217 15.06 -23.34 -3.12
C GLU A 217 13.56 -23.28 -2.77
N PRO A 218 12.73 -22.74 -3.68
CA PRO A 218 11.28 -22.79 -3.49
C PRO A 218 10.85 -24.24 -3.44
N GLN A 219 10.45 -24.73 -2.28
CA GLN A 219 9.71 -25.97 -2.15
C GLN A 219 8.32 -25.76 -2.75
N TYR A 220 8.23 -25.91 -4.07
CA TYR A 220 6.98 -26.13 -4.75
C TYR A 220 6.66 -27.64 -4.64
N THR A 221 5.85 -28.00 -3.67
CA THR A 221 5.07 -29.24 -3.70
C THR A 221 3.61 -28.92 -3.94
#